data_fc4456997fba00503f59b988d0367601
#
_entry.id   fc4456997fba00503f59b988d0367601
#
_cell.length_a   1.000
_cell.length_b   1.000
_cell.length_c   1.000
_cell.angle_alpha   90.00
_cell.angle_beta   90.00
_cell.angle_gamma   90.00
#
_symmetry.space_group_name_H-M   'P 1'
#
loop_
_entity.id
_entity.type
_entity.pdbx_description
1 polymer ?
#
loop_
_entity_poly.entity_id
_entity_poly.type
_entity_poly.pdbx_seq_one_letter_code
_entity_poly.pdbx_strand_id
1 'polypeptide(L)'
;MQERFEVFTVLINRISRSIRSIKNHEMAEYGLRSSHISCLYYLYSSGALTATDLCERCEEDKATISRSLDHLEGSGYLTRETGSAKRYKSPISLTDKGYEAGKKITDKIERVLDEVSIGLSEEERVAFYRSLGIISENLESALTKLRKVDTYVFS
;
A
#
# COMPACT_ATOMS: atom_id res chain seq x y z
N MET A 1 7.74 24.11 -19.77
CA MET A 1 7.68 23.99 -18.30
C MET A 1 6.29 23.54 -17.82
N GLN A 2 5.24 24.13 -18.37
CA GLN A 2 3.83 23.77 -18.06
C GLN A 2 3.51 22.30 -18.43
N GLU A 3 3.95 21.86 -19.60
CA GLU A 3 3.78 20.48 -20.10
C GLU A 3 4.41 19.41 -19.15
N ARG A 4 5.62 19.69 -18.61
CA ARG A 4 6.30 18.79 -17.70
C ARG A 4 5.57 18.63 -16.34
N PHE A 5 5.05 19.72 -15.80
CA PHE A 5 4.26 19.69 -14.57
C PHE A 5 2.93 18.94 -14.77
N GLU A 6 2.28 19.21 -15.90
CA GLU A 6 1.00 18.60 -16.25
C GLU A 6 1.14 17.08 -16.47
N VAL A 7 2.14 16.66 -17.25
CA VAL A 7 2.43 15.23 -17.47
C VAL A 7 2.74 14.54 -16.13
N PHE A 8 3.64 15.11 -15.33
CA PHE A 8 4.04 14.50 -14.07
C PHE A 8 2.88 14.43 -13.07
N THR A 9 2.28 15.57 -12.73
CA THR A 9 1.28 15.65 -11.64
C THR A 9 -0.06 15.01 -12.04
N VAL A 10 -0.53 15.29 -13.26
CA VAL A 10 -1.85 14.80 -13.71
C VAL A 10 -1.83 13.29 -13.94
N LEU A 11 -0.77 12.78 -14.56
CA LEU A 11 -0.67 11.33 -14.81
C LEU A 11 -0.48 10.54 -13.51
N ILE A 12 0.40 10.97 -12.61
CA ILE A 12 0.60 10.31 -11.32
C ILE A 12 -0.70 10.29 -10.51
N ASN A 13 -1.41 11.42 -10.43
CA ASN A 13 -2.69 11.48 -9.73
C ASN A 13 -3.77 10.60 -10.39
N ARG A 14 -3.80 10.53 -11.72
CA ARG A 14 -4.72 9.66 -12.46
C ARG A 14 -4.43 8.19 -12.17
N ILE A 15 -3.17 7.78 -12.25
CA ILE A 15 -2.71 6.42 -11.95
C ILE A 15 -3.10 6.05 -10.52
N SER A 16 -2.78 6.88 -9.53
CA SER A 16 -3.09 6.64 -8.12
C SER A 16 -4.60 6.46 -7.88
N ARG A 17 -5.44 7.32 -8.48
CA ARG A 17 -6.91 7.20 -8.38
C ARG A 17 -7.42 5.92 -9.04
N SER A 18 -6.89 5.57 -10.22
CA SER A 18 -7.30 4.36 -10.95
C SER A 18 -6.96 3.10 -10.16
N ILE A 19 -5.77 3.01 -9.60
CA ILE A 19 -5.34 1.89 -8.74
C ILE A 19 -6.28 1.74 -7.54
N ARG A 20 -6.61 2.84 -6.86
CA ARG A 20 -7.53 2.81 -5.72
C ARG A 20 -8.94 2.37 -6.13
N SER A 21 -9.44 2.84 -7.26
CA SER A 21 -10.74 2.47 -7.80
C SER A 21 -10.81 1.00 -8.16
N ILE A 22 -9.77 0.47 -8.82
CA ILE A 22 -9.67 -0.96 -9.17
C ILE A 22 -9.66 -1.82 -7.92
N LYS A 23 -8.82 -1.48 -6.92
CA LYS A 23 -8.78 -2.20 -5.64
C LYS A 23 -10.16 -2.29 -4.99
N ASN A 24 -10.87 -1.17 -4.91
CA ASN A 24 -12.19 -1.12 -4.29
C ASN A 24 -13.23 -1.94 -5.08
N HIS A 25 -13.18 -1.88 -6.41
CA HIS A 25 -14.11 -2.61 -7.27
C HIS A 25 -13.89 -4.12 -7.21
N GLU A 26 -12.65 -4.56 -7.36
CA GLU A 26 -12.29 -5.97 -7.40
C GLU A 26 -12.57 -6.72 -6.08
N MET A 27 -12.62 -6.01 -4.96
CA MET A 27 -12.80 -6.62 -3.65
C MET A 27 -14.12 -6.21 -2.96
N ALA A 28 -15.00 -5.50 -3.68
CA ALA A 28 -16.30 -5.07 -3.14
C ALA A 28 -17.17 -6.24 -2.68
N GLU A 29 -17.14 -7.36 -3.39
CA GLU A 29 -17.87 -8.59 -3.05
C GLU A 29 -17.49 -9.18 -1.68
N TYR A 30 -16.27 -8.90 -1.18
CA TYR A 30 -15.80 -9.34 0.14
C TYR A 30 -16.03 -8.31 1.24
N GLY A 31 -16.63 -7.16 0.94
CA GLY A 31 -16.79 -6.05 1.87
C GLY A 31 -15.47 -5.39 2.27
N LEU A 32 -14.41 -5.61 1.48
CA LEU A 32 -13.07 -5.09 1.75
C LEU A 32 -12.84 -3.75 1.03
N ARG A 33 -12.10 -2.85 1.69
CA ARG A 33 -11.67 -1.55 1.17
C ARG A 33 -10.17 -1.58 0.85
N SER A 34 -9.70 -0.56 0.14
CA SER A 34 -8.30 -0.44 -0.30
C SER A 34 -7.27 -0.70 0.81
N SER A 35 -7.48 -0.16 2.02
CA SER A 35 -6.57 -0.38 3.16
C SER A 35 -6.58 -1.82 3.68
N HIS A 36 -7.74 -2.49 3.67
CA HIS A 36 -7.86 -3.91 4.02
C HIS A 36 -7.10 -4.79 3.03
N ILE A 37 -7.24 -4.47 1.74
CA ILE A 37 -6.58 -5.18 0.64
C ILE A 37 -5.07 -5.07 0.77
N SER A 38 -4.55 -3.85 1.03
CA SER A 38 -3.12 -3.63 1.23
C SER A 38 -2.58 -4.41 2.43
N CYS A 39 -3.28 -4.41 3.57
CA CYS A 39 -2.88 -5.20 4.74
C CYS A 39 -2.81 -6.70 4.42
N LEU A 40 -3.85 -7.27 3.79
CA LEU A 40 -3.89 -8.69 3.43
C LEU A 40 -2.79 -9.06 2.41
N TYR A 41 -2.56 -8.20 1.42
CA TYR A 41 -1.50 -8.38 0.44
C TYR A 41 -0.12 -8.47 1.09
N TYR A 42 0.22 -7.51 1.96
CA TYR A 42 1.54 -7.50 2.60
C TYR A 42 1.71 -8.63 3.62
N LEU A 43 0.68 -8.98 4.37
CA LEU A 43 0.71 -10.12 5.27
C LEU A 43 0.86 -11.44 4.51
N TYR A 44 0.24 -11.58 3.34
CA TYR A 44 0.38 -12.75 2.50
C TYR A 44 1.78 -12.85 1.87
N SER A 45 2.28 -11.75 1.29
CA SER A 45 3.54 -11.75 0.55
C SER A 45 4.79 -11.75 1.43
N SER A 46 4.70 -11.23 2.65
CA SER A 46 5.86 -11.06 3.55
C SER A 46 5.78 -11.90 4.82
N GLY A 47 4.69 -12.59 5.07
CA GLY A 47 4.44 -13.33 6.30
C GLY A 47 3.99 -12.44 7.46
N ALA A 48 4.30 -12.85 8.70
CA ALA A 48 3.90 -12.10 9.88
C ALA A 48 4.58 -10.72 9.94
N LEU A 49 3.75 -9.68 10.09
CA LEU A 49 4.17 -8.28 10.19
C LEU A 49 3.55 -7.65 11.43
N THR A 50 4.16 -6.60 11.95
CA THR A 50 3.57 -5.77 13.00
C THR A 50 2.67 -4.68 12.42
N ALA A 51 1.85 -4.04 13.26
CA ALA A 51 1.06 -2.89 12.83
C ALA A 51 1.94 -1.72 12.37
N THR A 52 3.14 -1.56 12.92
CA THR A 52 4.11 -0.55 12.50
C THR A 52 4.63 -0.85 11.09
N ASP A 53 5.00 -2.10 10.82
CA ASP A 53 5.45 -2.50 9.47
C ASP A 53 4.35 -2.27 8.42
N LEU A 54 3.09 -2.52 8.79
CA LEU A 54 1.96 -2.27 7.90
C LEU A 54 1.71 -0.78 7.66
N CYS A 55 1.88 0.09 8.66
CA CYS A 55 1.82 1.54 8.44
C CYS A 55 2.84 2.00 7.39
N GLU A 56 4.07 1.52 7.49
CA GLU A 56 5.15 1.87 6.55
C GLU A 56 4.88 1.31 5.15
N ARG A 57 4.54 0.02 5.03
CA ARG A 57 4.32 -0.63 3.74
C ARG A 57 3.05 -0.20 3.01
N CYS A 58 1.97 0.06 3.75
CA CYS A 58 0.72 0.56 3.18
C CYS A 58 0.73 2.06 2.94
N GLU A 59 1.74 2.79 3.48
CA GLU A 59 1.79 4.26 3.47
C GLU A 59 0.52 4.89 4.05
N GLU A 60 0.03 4.30 5.14
CA GLU A 60 -1.20 4.74 5.82
C GLU A 60 -0.91 5.11 7.29
N ASP A 61 -1.72 6.00 7.82
CA ASP A 61 -1.60 6.39 9.22
C ASP A 61 -2.02 5.27 10.19
N LYS A 62 -1.55 5.41 11.45
CA LYS A 62 -1.83 4.42 12.50
C LYS A 62 -3.31 4.19 12.76
N ALA A 63 -4.14 5.23 12.65
CA ALA A 63 -5.58 5.12 12.89
C ALA A 63 -6.26 4.33 11.78
N THR A 64 -5.87 4.55 10.53
CA THR A 64 -6.36 3.81 9.37
C THR A 64 -5.96 2.34 9.45
N ILE A 65 -4.70 2.04 9.74
CA ILE A 65 -4.22 0.65 9.90
C ILE A 65 -4.91 -0.01 11.10
N SER A 66 -5.03 0.63 12.24
CA SER A 66 -5.72 0.07 13.41
C SER A 66 -7.17 -0.33 13.08
N ARG A 67 -7.94 0.57 12.45
CA ARG A 67 -9.31 0.27 12.03
C ARG A 67 -9.38 -0.88 11.01
N SER A 68 -8.44 -0.92 10.08
CA SER A 68 -8.35 -1.99 9.09
C SER A 68 -8.07 -3.35 9.74
N LEU A 69 -7.13 -3.39 10.68
CA LEU A 69 -6.81 -4.60 11.43
C LEU A 69 -7.95 -5.06 12.31
N ASP A 70 -8.65 -4.15 12.99
CA ASP A 70 -9.82 -4.48 13.82
C ASP A 70 -10.95 -5.07 12.96
N HIS A 71 -11.20 -4.51 11.78
CA HIS A 71 -12.16 -5.04 10.82
C HIS A 71 -11.77 -6.44 10.31
N LEU A 72 -10.51 -6.62 9.91
CA LEU A 72 -10.01 -7.89 9.37
C LEU A 72 -9.99 -9.00 10.43
N GLU A 73 -9.65 -8.67 11.68
CA GLU A 73 -9.69 -9.60 12.81
C GLU A 73 -11.14 -9.99 13.14
N GLY A 74 -12.05 -9.01 13.27
CA GLY A 74 -13.48 -9.24 13.51
C GLY A 74 -14.15 -10.04 12.38
N SER A 75 -13.64 -9.95 11.16
CA SER A 75 -14.11 -10.71 9.99
C SER A 75 -13.39 -12.06 9.82
N GLY A 76 -12.45 -12.40 10.71
CA GLY A 76 -11.76 -13.68 10.74
C GLY A 76 -10.66 -13.88 9.69
N TYR A 77 -10.11 -12.80 9.13
CA TYR A 77 -9.01 -12.87 8.17
C TYR A 77 -7.63 -12.96 8.81
N LEU A 78 -7.48 -12.44 10.03
CA LEU A 78 -6.21 -12.44 10.75
C LEU A 78 -6.42 -12.67 12.25
N THR A 79 -5.31 -13.00 12.92
CA THR A 79 -5.21 -13.09 14.37
C THR A 79 -4.03 -12.25 14.86
N ARG A 80 -4.18 -11.71 16.06
CA ARG A 80 -3.11 -11.01 16.78
C ARG A 80 -2.81 -11.77 18.07
N GLU A 81 -1.55 -11.92 18.42
CA GLU A 81 -1.18 -12.54 19.69
C GLU A 81 -1.72 -11.70 20.87
N THR A 82 -2.55 -12.32 21.70
CA THR A 82 -3.06 -11.74 22.92
C THR A 82 -2.05 -11.97 24.03
N GLY A 83 -1.48 -10.89 24.58
CA GLY A 83 -0.61 -11.01 25.76
C GLY A 83 0.62 -10.14 25.80
N SER A 84 0.99 -9.44 24.76
CA SER A 84 2.08 -8.46 24.84
C SER A 84 1.56 -7.10 25.27
N ALA A 85 2.23 -6.47 26.24
CA ALA A 85 1.92 -5.13 26.74
C ALA A 85 2.01 -4.03 25.65
N LYS A 86 2.45 -4.38 24.43
CA LYS A 86 2.62 -3.46 23.29
C LYS A 86 1.96 -4.03 22.05
N ARG A 87 0.64 -3.87 21.96
CA ARG A 87 -0.21 -4.30 20.84
C ARG A 87 0.32 -3.96 19.43
N TYR A 88 1.08 -2.87 19.29
CA TYR A 88 1.66 -2.42 18.01
C TYR A 88 2.91 -3.19 17.58
N LYS A 89 3.53 -3.95 18.49
CA LYS A 89 4.76 -4.73 18.22
C LYS A 89 4.48 -6.24 18.14
N SER A 90 3.24 -6.67 18.39
CA SER A 90 2.87 -8.07 18.28
C SER A 90 2.74 -8.45 16.81
N PRO A 91 3.29 -9.61 16.41
CA PRO A 91 3.14 -10.10 15.05
C PRO A 91 1.66 -10.42 14.76
N ILE A 92 1.26 -10.09 13.55
CA ILE A 92 -0.06 -10.33 13.01
C ILE A 92 0.07 -11.48 12.02
N SER A 93 -0.77 -12.50 12.18
CA SER A 93 -0.76 -13.68 11.31
C SER A 93 -2.10 -13.84 10.60
N LEU A 94 -2.05 -14.29 9.36
CA LEU A 94 -3.26 -14.66 8.61
C LEU A 94 -3.86 -15.95 9.15
N THR A 95 -5.18 -16.03 9.15
CA THR A 95 -5.93 -17.29 9.25
C THR A 95 -5.94 -18.00 7.89
N ASP A 96 -6.46 -19.23 7.80
CA ASP A 96 -6.66 -19.92 6.52
C ASP A 96 -7.52 -19.06 5.56
N LYS A 97 -8.60 -18.44 6.08
CA LYS A 97 -9.43 -17.50 5.33
C LYS A 97 -8.65 -16.30 4.84
N GLY A 98 -7.78 -15.75 5.69
CA GLY A 98 -6.90 -14.63 5.33
C GLY A 98 -5.88 -14.99 4.28
N TYR A 99 -5.30 -16.18 4.38
CA TYR A 99 -4.35 -16.69 3.41
C TYR A 99 -4.99 -16.88 2.02
N GLU A 100 -6.18 -17.49 1.94
CA GLU A 100 -6.92 -17.63 0.70
C GLU A 100 -7.30 -16.27 0.08
N ALA A 101 -7.74 -15.31 0.92
CA ALA A 101 -8.03 -13.96 0.46
C ALA A 101 -6.78 -13.25 -0.06
N GLY A 102 -5.66 -13.34 0.68
CA GLY A 102 -4.37 -12.77 0.27
C GLY A 102 -3.88 -13.31 -1.07
N LYS A 103 -4.01 -14.64 -1.27
CA LYS A 103 -3.69 -15.28 -2.54
C LYS A 103 -4.54 -14.73 -3.69
N LYS A 104 -5.87 -14.68 -3.52
CA LYS A 104 -6.78 -14.13 -4.55
C LYS A 104 -6.48 -12.66 -4.87
N ILE A 105 -6.14 -11.86 -3.84
CA ILE A 105 -5.73 -10.47 -4.00
C ILE A 105 -4.47 -10.38 -4.85
N THR A 106 -3.45 -11.17 -4.54
CA THR A 106 -2.19 -11.21 -5.28
C THR A 106 -2.41 -11.59 -6.73
N ASP A 107 -3.16 -12.68 -6.98
CA ASP A 107 -3.49 -13.14 -8.33
C ASP A 107 -4.25 -12.07 -9.16
N LYS A 108 -5.11 -11.28 -8.51
CA LYS A 108 -5.83 -10.17 -9.16
C LYS A 108 -4.92 -8.98 -9.44
N ILE A 109 -4.03 -8.64 -8.52
CA ILE A 109 -3.05 -7.56 -8.70
C ILE A 109 -2.13 -7.88 -9.88
N GLU A 110 -1.59 -9.08 -9.95
CA GLU A 110 -0.72 -9.50 -11.04
C GLU A 110 -1.41 -9.39 -12.40
N ARG A 111 -2.67 -9.86 -12.50
CA ARG A 111 -3.45 -9.71 -13.74
C ARG A 111 -3.64 -8.25 -14.15
N VAL A 112 -3.94 -7.36 -13.20
CA VAL A 112 -4.09 -5.94 -13.49
C VAL A 112 -2.75 -5.34 -13.93
N LEU A 113 -1.64 -5.74 -13.31
CA LEU A 113 -0.30 -5.27 -13.69
C LEU A 113 0.09 -5.73 -15.09
N ASP A 114 -0.28 -6.94 -15.47
CA ASP A 114 -0.09 -7.44 -16.85
C ASP A 114 -0.91 -6.62 -17.85
N GLU A 115 -2.19 -6.39 -17.57
CA GLU A 115 -3.07 -5.59 -18.43
C GLU A 115 -2.60 -4.14 -18.61
N VAL A 116 -2.18 -3.47 -17.54
CA VAL A 116 -1.70 -2.08 -17.61
C VAL A 116 -0.32 -1.95 -18.25
N SER A 117 0.39 -3.07 -18.39
CA SER A 117 1.70 -3.13 -19.04
C SER A 117 1.63 -3.44 -20.54
N ILE A 118 0.42 -3.65 -21.09
CA ILE A 118 0.25 -3.89 -22.51
C ILE A 118 0.82 -2.73 -23.33
N GLY A 119 1.69 -3.05 -24.29
CA GLY A 119 2.36 -2.08 -25.15
C GLY A 119 3.75 -1.65 -24.65
N LEU A 120 4.18 -2.13 -23.48
CA LEU A 120 5.54 -1.95 -23.00
C LEU A 120 6.37 -3.21 -23.22
N SER A 121 7.61 -3.05 -23.70
CA SER A 121 8.59 -4.13 -23.68
C SER A 121 9.05 -4.43 -22.24
N GLU A 122 9.71 -5.56 -22.04
CA GLU A 122 10.29 -5.91 -20.72
C GLU A 122 11.29 -4.85 -20.25
N GLU A 123 12.16 -4.38 -21.15
CA GLU A 123 13.14 -3.34 -20.83
C GLU A 123 12.47 -2.02 -20.44
N GLU A 124 11.42 -1.62 -21.15
CA GLU A 124 10.65 -0.41 -20.84
C GLU A 124 9.96 -0.52 -19.49
N ARG A 125 9.39 -1.67 -19.18
CA ARG A 125 8.75 -1.95 -17.89
C ARG A 125 9.74 -1.86 -16.73
N VAL A 126 10.89 -2.50 -16.86
CA VAL A 126 11.98 -2.44 -15.86
C VAL A 126 12.50 -1.02 -15.69
N ALA A 127 12.74 -0.30 -16.79
CA ALA A 127 13.19 1.09 -16.77
C ALA A 127 12.16 2.02 -16.10
N PHE A 128 10.88 1.80 -16.35
CA PHE A 128 9.78 2.56 -15.76
C PHE A 128 9.76 2.37 -14.22
N TYR A 129 9.75 1.15 -13.71
CA TYR A 129 9.74 0.89 -12.28
C TYR A 129 10.98 1.44 -11.57
N ARG A 130 12.15 1.30 -12.19
CA ARG A 130 13.40 1.90 -11.68
C ARG A 130 13.29 3.43 -11.58
N SER A 131 12.80 4.07 -12.63
CA SER A 131 12.65 5.53 -12.68
C SER A 131 11.64 6.03 -11.65
N LEU A 132 10.53 5.29 -11.50
CA LEU A 132 9.49 5.60 -10.52
C LEU A 132 10.02 5.50 -9.08
N GLY A 133 10.85 4.50 -8.77
CA GLY A 133 11.54 4.35 -7.48
C GLY A 133 12.44 5.55 -7.18
N ILE A 134 13.30 5.95 -8.13
CA ILE A 134 14.18 7.12 -7.97
C ILE A 134 13.36 8.40 -7.73
N ILE A 135 12.27 8.58 -8.44
CA ILE A 135 11.38 9.74 -8.27
C ILE A 135 10.75 9.74 -6.88
N SER A 136 10.28 8.58 -6.40
CA SER A 136 9.70 8.44 -5.07
C SER A 136 10.70 8.82 -3.98
N GLU A 137 11.91 8.26 -4.00
CA GLU A 137 12.98 8.55 -3.04
C GLU A 137 13.37 10.05 -3.04
N ASN A 138 13.46 10.66 -4.22
CA ASN A 138 13.76 12.08 -4.35
C ASN A 138 12.65 12.98 -3.78
N LEU A 139 11.38 12.59 -3.95
CA LEU A 139 10.24 13.30 -3.37
C LEU A 139 10.24 13.22 -1.85
N GLU A 140 10.50 12.07 -1.26
CA GLU A 140 10.64 11.90 0.19
C GLU A 140 11.77 12.76 0.77
N SER A 141 12.91 12.77 0.07
CA SER A 141 14.06 13.61 0.44
C SER A 141 13.71 15.10 0.41
N ALA A 142 12.97 15.54 -0.62
CA ALA A 142 12.51 16.91 -0.74
C ALA A 142 11.52 17.30 0.37
N LEU A 143 10.55 16.42 0.68
CA LEU A 143 9.60 16.62 1.78
C LEU A 143 10.29 16.73 3.14
N THR A 144 11.29 15.88 3.38
CA THR A 144 12.07 15.90 4.63
C THR A 144 12.82 17.22 4.81
N LYS A 145 13.37 17.78 3.72
CA LYS A 145 14.03 19.10 3.75
C LYS A 145 13.04 20.22 4.06
N LEU A 146 11.87 20.22 3.43
CA LEU A 146 10.84 21.23 3.68
C LEU A 146 10.36 21.22 5.13
N ARG A 147 10.07 20.04 5.70
CA ARG A 147 9.65 19.90 7.11
C ARG A 147 10.70 20.41 8.11
N LYS A 148 11.98 20.25 7.81
CA LYS A 148 13.06 20.79 8.66
C LYS A 148 13.10 22.32 8.62
N VAL A 149 12.86 22.94 7.47
CA VAL A 149 12.82 24.40 7.32
C VAL A 149 11.68 25.00 8.15
N ASP A 150 10.48 24.40 8.09
CA ASP A 150 9.32 24.88 8.85
C ASP A 150 9.54 24.82 10.36
N THR A 151 10.30 23.84 10.85
CA THR A 151 10.63 23.73 12.29
C THR A 151 11.56 24.85 12.77
N TYR A 152 12.40 25.42 11.89
CA TYR A 152 13.30 26.53 12.25
C TYR A 152 12.66 27.91 12.12
N VAL A 153 11.52 28.04 11.44
CA VAL A 153 10.84 29.33 11.26
C VAL A 153 9.88 29.64 12.41
N PHE A 154 9.45 28.64 13.18
CA PHE A 154 8.50 28.76 14.28
C PHE A 154 9.13 28.50 15.67
N SER A 155 10.44 28.42 15.79
CA SER A 155 11.19 28.37 17.03
C SER A 155 11.93 29.69 17.28
#